data_9352e76f2dae90635be65daaf6b34c0c
#
_entry.id   9352e76f2dae90635be65daaf6b34c0c
#
_cell.length_a   1.000
_cell.length_b   1.000
_cell.length_c   1.000
_cell.angle_alpha   90.00
_cell.angle_beta   90.00
_cell.angle_gamma   90.00
#
_symmetry.space_group_name_H-M   'P 1'
#
loop_
_entity.id
_entity.type
_entity.pdbx_description
1 polymer ?
#
loop_
_entity_poly.entity_id
_entity_poly.type
_entity_poly.pdbx_seq_one_letter_code
_entity_poly.pdbx_strand_id
1 'polypeptide(L)'
;MNSFSHKALVFGAIAALGWAGAMEGAKAAPDFKGKRINVIIGSSPGGGTDGTTRLVGRFLAKYLPGKPQMIFRNMPAGHGVKASNYFYNKAKPDGLTWFGGASSYVDPNNLRKKVVKYNPTHYEYIGAIIRGGSVMIMRKAMLKNLTDKSMKPVIVGTLDGSRSWAQGLAWGAEHLGWNLRFVVGYPGSAALTLAARRGEIDLFGTSGIQILKSLFKTGKFHGIAQLGEAEAGGVVRRLSFPDVPTLPELMADKPKGIAKEAFDFWSSTNQIDKWYALPPKTPKDIVAVYRTAFTKATKDPEFIKFGRHQFSIDFRTVRAETITKLIGSSAYPKLELMEYIRQVRIKHGLPAARLSDAEMAKLAKKLGGPGLKVKTKLLAVKRGGRWLHFKNKGAAHKAKVSGSRTKVSIDGKKAKRKKLKAGMMCEIVYGANGGEVKTVSCSTSQT
;
A
#
# COMPACT_ATOMS: atom_id res chain seq x y z
N MET A 1 -31.37 -82.34 -46.18
CA MET A 1 -32.19 -81.88 -45.04
C MET A 1 -31.54 -80.67 -44.41
N ASN A 2 -32.31 -79.57 -44.33
CA ASN A 2 -32.11 -78.31 -43.56
C ASN A 2 -30.89 -77.45 -43.85
N SER A 3 -30.96 -76.39 -44.65
CA SER A 3 -31.62 -75.10 -44.41
C SER A 3 -31.13 -74.38 -43.17
N PHE A 4 -30.37 -73.34 -43.34
CA PHE A 4 -30.41 -72.11 -42.53
C PHE A 4 -29.44 -71.07 -43.19
N SER A 5 -29.88 -70.24 -43.96
CA SER A 5 -30.40 -68.84 -43.80
C SER A 5 -29.31 -67.78 -43.58
N HIS A 6 -29.10 -67.04 -44.64
CA HIS A 6 -28.32 -65.79 -44.69
C HIS A 6 -29.07 -64.65 -43.95
N LYS A 7 -28.47 -64.06 -42.93
CA LYS A 7 -28.74 -62.69 -42.48
C LYS A 7 -27.70 -62.33 -41.44
N ALA A 8 -26.72 -61.51 -41.77
CA ALA A 8 -26.03 -60.56 -40.89
C ALA A 8 -24.83 -59.97 -41.60
N LEU A 9 -25.04 -58.97 -42.41
CA LEU A 9 -23.96 -58.08 -42.88
C LEU A 9 -24.60 -56.74 -43.28
N VAL A 10 -24.96 -55.90 -42.32
CA VAL A 10 -25.12 -54.45 -42.46
C VAL A 10 -25.24 -53.90 -41.02
N PHE A 11 -24.14 -53.61 -40.36
CA PHE A 11 -24.06 -52.67 -39.23
C PHE A 11 -22.58 -52.55 -38.84
N GLY A 12 -21.87 -51.62 -39.48
CA GLY A 12 -20.46 -51.44 -39.18
C GLY A 12 -19.79 -50.25 -39.87
N ALA A 13 -20.53 -49.17 -40.11
CA ALA A 13 -19.93 -48.00 -40.76
C ALA A 13 -20.57 -46.67 -40.36
N ILE A 14 -20.78 -46.40 -39.05
CA ILE A 14 -21.10 -45.04 -38.52
C ILE A 14 -20.61 -44.99 -37.09
N ALA A 15 -19.32 -44.81 -36.85
CA ALA A 15 -18.77 -44.40 -35.56
C ALA A 15 -17.30 -43.96 -35.67
N ALA A 16 -16.93 -43.19 -36.70
CA ALA A 16 -15.56 -42.64 -36.85
C ALA A 16 -15.54 -41.18 -37.28
N LEU A 17 -16.60 -40.42 -36.98
CA LEU A 17 -16.68 -38.98 -37.25
C LEU A 17 -17.22 -38.29 -36.01
N GLY A 18 -16.36 -38.00 -35.01
CA GLY A 18 -16.84 -37.32 -33.81
C GLY A 18 -15.81 -37.07 -32.73
N TRP A 19 -14.50 -37.11 -33.03
CA TRP A 19 -13.49 -36.68 -32.03
C TRP A 19 -12.37 -35.86 -32.69
N ALA A 20 -12.76 -34.88 -33.51
CA ALA A 20 -11.91 -33.73 -33.84
C ALA A 20 -12.34 -32.58 -32.91
N GLY A 21 -12.56 -32.88 -31.60
CA GLY A 21 -12.80 -31.89 -30.54
C GLY A 21 -11.47 -31.23 -30.22
N ALA A 22 -11.34 -30.00 -30.65
CA ALA A 22 -10.47 -28.92 -30.18
C ALA A 22 -9.34 -29.36 -29.19
N MET A 23 -8.21 -29.80 -29.72
CA MET A 23 -6.93 -29.52 -29.08
C MET A 23 -6.76 -28.00 -29.15
N GLU A 24 -7.31 -27.23 -28.19
CA GLU A 24 -6.80 -25.89 -27.90
C GLU A 24 -5.31 -26.10 -27.69
N GLY A 25 -4.52 -25.64 -28.65
CA GLY A 25 -3.07 -25.80 -28.64
C GLY A 25 -2.53 -25.27 -27.35
N ALA A 26 -1.99 -26.12 -26.50
CA ALA A 26 -1.31 -25.74 -25.28
C ALA A 26 -0.26 -24.70 -25.67
N LYS A 27 -0.56 -23.41 -25.42
CA LYS A 27 0.32 -22.30 -25.73
C LYS A 27 1.64 -22.58 -25.02
N ALA A 28 2.74 -22.73 -25.76
CA ALA A 28 4.04 -23.02 -25.20
C ALA A 28 4.34 -22.03 -24.05
N ALA A 29 4.82 -22.53 -22.93
CA ALA A 29 5.15 -21.68 -21.80
C ALA A 29 6.16 -20.59 -22.25
N PRO A 30 6.00 -19.33 -21.79
CA PRO A 30 6.90 -18.26 -22.15
C PRO A 30 8.35 -18.61 -21.89
N ASP A 31 9.22 -18.49 -22.91
CA ASP A 31 10.67 -18.70 -22.80
C ASP A 31 11.41 -17.38 -23.01
N PHE A 32 12.39 -17.10 -22.14
CA PHE A 32 13.18 -15.88 -22.17
C PHE A 32 14.64 -16.13 -22.62
N LYS A 33 14.92 -17.24 -23.29
CA LYS A 33 16.25 -17.56 -23.82
C LYS A 33 16.80 -16.43 -24.68
N GLY A 34 18.00 -15.95 -24.37
CA GLY A 34 18.65 -14.84 -25.08
C GLY A 34 18.02 -13.47 -24.85
N LYS A 35 16.96 -13.34 -24.04
CA LYS A 35 16.32 -12.06 -23.76
C LYS A 35 17.06 -11.30 -22.64
N ARG A 36 16.95 -9.97 -22.73
CA ARG A 36 17.33 -9.04 -21.63
C ARG A 36 16.06 -8.53 -20.96
N ILE A 37 16.01 -8.68 -19.64
CA ILE A 37 14.88 -8.23 -18.83
C ILE A 37 15.28 -6.97 -18.07
N ASN A 38 14.55 -5.89 -18.28
CA ASN A 38 14.76 -4.63 -17.59
C ASN A 38 14.14 -4.68 -16.18
N VAL A 39 14.93 -4.35 -15.19
CA VAL A 39 14.51 -4.29 -13.79
C VAL A 39 14.50 -2.84 -13.34
N ILE A 40 13.33 -2.26 -13.21
CA ILE A 40 13.17 -0.88 -12.74
C ILE A 40 13.20 -0.87 -11.22
N ILE A 41 14.01 0.03 -10.64
CA ILE A 41 14.17 0.20 -9.19
C ILE A 41 13.88 1.64 -8.84
N GLY A 42 12.85 1.89 -8.03
CA GLY A 42 12.42 3.24 -7.66
C GLY A 42 13.28 3.94 -6.61
N SER A 43 14.46 3.42 -6.28
CA SER A 43 15.38 3.99 -5.28
C SER A 43 16.78 4.19 -5.82
N SER A 44 17.60 4.96 -5.09
CA SER A 44 19.03 5.09 -5.36
C SER A 44 19.76 3.75 -5.19
N PRO A 45 20.87 3.55 -5.89
CA PRO A 45 21.75 2.40 -5.68
C PRO A 45 22.20 2.26 -4.22
N GLY A 46 22.42 1.03 -3.76
CA GLY A 46 22.86 0.71 -2.40
C GLY A 46 21.79 0.82 -1.31
N GLY A 47 20.58 1.30 -1.63
CA GLY A 47 19.45 1.32 -0.69
C GLY A 47 18.79 -0.05 -0.51
N GLY A 48 17.99 -0.18 0.55
CA GLY A 48 17.34 -1.46 0.84
C GLY A 48 16.41 -1.97 -0.28
N THR A 49 15.75 -1.09 -1.03
CA THR A 49 14.95 -1.49 -2.20
C THR A 49 15.84 -1.96 -3.35
N ASP A 50 16.98 -1.29 -3.58
CA ASP A 50 17.95 -1.68 -4.60
C ASP A 50 18.54 -3.05 -4.27
N GLY A 51 19.06 -3.23 -3.07
CA GLY A 51 19.69 -4.49 -2.66
C GLY A 51 18.74 -5.69 -2.73
N THR A 52 17.48 -5.55 -2.22
CA THR A 52 16.50 -6.64 -2.30
C THR A 52 16.07 -6.94 -3.73
N THR A 53 15.93 -5.91 -4.57
CA THR A 53 15.55 -6.10 -5.98
C THR A 53 16.65 -6.81 -6.76
N ARG A 54 17.93 -6.48 -6.51
CA ARG A 54 19.08 -7.17 -7.12
C ARG A 54 19.17 -8.62 -6.65
N LEU A 55 18.95 -8.87 -5.36
CA LEU A 55 18.88 -10.25 -4.83
C LEU A 55 17.81 -11.05 -5.55
N VAL A 56 16.57 -10.54 -5.61
CA VAL A 56 15.46 -11.22 -6.30
C VAL A 56 15.77 -11.41 -7.79
N GLY A 57 16.28 -10.38 -8.46
CA GLY A 57 16.62 -10.45 -9.89
C GLY A 57 17.66 -11.52 -10.21
N ARG A 58 18.70 -11.65 -9.38
CA ARG A 58 19.72 -12.71 -9.52
C ARG A 58 19.07 -14.10 -9.51
N PHE A 59 18.17 -14.36 -8.58
CA PHE A 59 17.53 -15.67 -8.46
C PHE A 59 16.38 -15.85 -9.46
N LEU A 60 15.66 -14.80 -9.85
CA LEU A 60 14.71 -14.88 -10.96
C LEU A 60 15.45 -15.25 -12.26
N ALA A 61 16.62 -14.68 -12.54
CA ALA A 61 17.43 -15.07 -13.68
C ALA A 61 17.80 -16.57 -13.67
N LYS A 62 18.05 -17.14 -12.49
CA LYS A 62 18.35 -18.57 -12.32
C LYS A 62 17.14 -19.47 -12.63
N TYR A 63 15.93 -19.04 -12.26
CA TYR A 63 14.74 -19.89 -12.28
C TYR A 63 13.72 -19.59 -13.38
N LEU A 64 13.84 -18.46 -14.08
CA LEU A 64 13.03 -18.20 -15.27
C LEU A 64 13.48 -19.11 -16.43
N PRO A 65 12.54 -19.61 -17.26
CA PRO A 65 12.87 -20.34 -18.49
C PRO A 65 13.82 -19.53 -19.38
N GLY A 66 14.83 -20.20 -19.94
CA GLY A 66 15.84 -19.55 -20.78
C GLY A 66 16.90 -18.74 -20.03
N LYS A 67 16.86 -18.66 -18.69
CA LYS A 67 17.85 -17.97 -17.83
C LYS A 67 18.25 -16.59 -18.38
N PRO A 68 17.32 -15.65 -18.50
CA PRO A 68 17.55 -14.34 -19.13
C PRO A 68 18.52 -13.47 -18.34
N GLN A 69 19.16 -12.51 -19.03
CA GLN A 69 19.99 -11.50 -18.41
C GLN A 69 19.14 -10.41 -17.75
N MET A 70 19.42 -10.04 -16.49
CA MET A 70 18.75 -8.93 -15.79
C MET A 70 19.56 -7.63 -15.93
N ILE A 71 18.90 -6.57 -16.40
CA ILE A 71 19.46 -5.22 -16.54
C ILE A 71 18.81 -4.30 -15.52
N PHE A 72 19.55 -3.89 -14.49
CA PHE A 72 19.03 -3.07 -13.39
C PHE A 72 19.15 -1.58 -13.69
N ARG A 73 18.03 -0.86 -13.56
CA ARG A 73 17.94 0.58 -13.76
C ARG A 73 17.33 1.28 -12.56
N ASN A 74 18.12 2.08 -11.86
CA ASN A 74 17.65 2.91 -10.75
C ASN A 74 17.01 4.21 -11.25
N MET A 75 15.82 4.56 -10.73
CA MET A 75 15.06 5.77 -11.06
C MET A 75 14.55 6.43 -9.76
N PRO A 76 15.41 7.02 -8.92
CA PRO A 76 15.06 7.44 -7.56
C PRO A 76 14.21 8.71 -7.48
N ALA A 77 14.09 9.48 -8.57
CA ALA A 77 13.44 10.79 -8.56
C ALA A 77 12.00 10.75 -8.01
N GLY A 78 11.68 11.76 -7.18
CA GLY A 78 10.39 11.85 -6.51
C GLY A 78 10.14 10.70 -5.52
N HIS A 79 11.21 10.21 -4.88
CA HIS A 79 11.14 9.06 -3.96
C HIS A 79 10.46 7.83 -4.57
N GLY A 80 10.75 7.55 -5.85
CA GLY A 80 10.22 6.41 -6.61
C GLY A 80 8.93 6.69 -7.39
N VAL A 81 8.32 7.86 -7.25
CA VAL A 81 7.12 8.21 -8.01
C VAL A 81 7.40 8.27 -9.52
N LYS A 82 8.57 8.79 -9.94
CA LYS A 82 8.95 8.81 -11.36
C LYS A 82 9.06 7.40 -11.92
N ALA A 83 9.69 6.49 -11.19
CA ALA A 83 9.81 5.09 -11.58
C ALA A 83 8.45 4.40 -11.69
N SER A 84 7.58 4.58 -10.67
CA SER A 84 6.23 4.01 -10.65
C SER A 84 5.35 4.54 -11.78
N ASN A 85 5.43 5.86 -12.07
CA ASN A 85 4.71 6.47 -13.20
C ASN A 85 5.21 5.90 -14.55
N TYR A 86 6.54 5.79 -14.72
CA TYR A 86 7.14 5.20 -15.91
C TYR A 86 6.69 3.75 -16.09
N PHE A 87 6.84 2.94 -15.05
CA PHE A 87 6.49 1.53 -15.08
C PHE A 87 5.01 1.30 -15.42
N TYR A 88 4.11 2.04 -14.78
CA TYR A 88 2.67 1.93 -15.01
C TYR A 88 2.23 2.32 -16.41
N ASN A 89 2.81 3.40 -16.97
CA ASN A 89 2.29 4.00 -18.20
C ASN A 89 3.11 3.64 -19.45
N LYS A 90 4.35 3.14 -19.29
CA LYS A 90 5.28 2.96 -20.42
C LYS A 90 5.88 1.55 -20.51
N ALA A 91 5.91 0.77 -19.42
CA ALA A 91 6.41 -0.60 -19.50
C ALA A 91 5.44 -1.48 -20.29
N LYS A 92 5.96 -2.26 -21.23
CA LYS A 92 5.15 -3.19 -22.02
C LYS A 92 4.81 -4.43 -21.19
N PRO A 93 3.60 -5.00 -21.33
CA PRO A 93 3.16 -6.18 -20.59
C PRO A 93 3.64 -7.49 -21.25
N ASP A 94 4.87 -7.53 -21.72
CA ASP A 94 5.48 -8.61 -22.47
C ASP A 94 6.41 -9.52 -21.65
N GLY A 95 6.51 -9.26 -20.34
CA GLY A 95 7.39 -9.99 -19.42
C GLY A 95 8.86 -9.56 -19.48
N LEU A 96 9.24 -8.59 -20.32
CA LEU A 96 10.62 -8.12 -20.44
C LEU A 96 10.92 -6.89 -19.55
N THR A 97 9.98 -6.51 -18.71
CA THR A 97 10.19 -5.46 -17.70
C THR A 97 9.45 -5.82 -16.42
N TRP A 98 10.13 -5.77 -15.26
CA TRP A 98 9.50 -5.86 -13.97
C TRP A 98 10.03 -4.79 -13.01
N PHE A 99 9.34 -4.59 -11.89
CA PHE A 99 9.58 -3.48 -10.98
C PHE A 99 9.84 -3.97 -9.55
N GLY A 100 10.89 -3.45 -8.94
CA GLY A 100 11.15 -3.57 -7.52
C GLY A 100 10.70 -2.33 -6.78
N GLY A 101 9.64 -2.47 -6.00
CA GLY A 101 8.98 -1.40 -5.27
C GLY A 101 9.19 -1.43 -3.77
N ALA A 102 8.76 -0.37 -3.11
CA ALA A 102 8.78 -0.21 -1.66
C ALA A 102 7.38 0.12 -1.13
N SER A 103 7.17 -0.10 0.18
CA SER A 103 5.92 0.24 0.87
C SER A 103 5.45 1.67 0.58
N SER A 104 6.36 2.64 0.51
CA SER A 104 6.01 4.04 0.24
C SER A 104 5.34 4.26 -1.13
N TYR A 105 5.50 3.36 -2.11
CA TYR A 105 4.89 3.52 -3.44
C TYR A 105 3.44 3.01 -3.48
N VAL A 106 3.03 2.31 -2.45
CA VAL A 106 1.65 1.83 -2.26
C VAL A 106 0.98 2.48 -1.04
N ASP A 107 1.70 3.37 -0.35
CA ASP A 107 1.17 4.11 0.79
C ASP A 107 0.05 5.06 0.36
N PRO A 108 -1.14 5.01 1.00
CA PRO A 108 -2.30 5.80 0.61
C PRO A 108 -2.06 7.32 0.63
N ASN A 109 -1.22 7.84 1.53
CA ASN A 109 -0.88 9.27 1.56
C ASN A 109 -0.04 9.66 0.35
N ASN A 110 0.89 8.80 -0.07
CA ASN A 110 1.69 9.03 -1.26
C ASN A 110 0.86 8.93 -2.54
N LEU A 111 -0.06 7.97 -2.60
CA LEU A 111 -0.96 7.79 -3.76
C LEU A 111 -1.87 9.01 -3.99
N ARG A 112 -2.10 9.84 -2.98
CA ARG A 112 -2.89 11.08 -3.05
C ARG A 112 -2.12 12.27 -3.65
N LYS A 113 -0.81 12.18 -3.85
CA LYS A 113 -0.01 13.27 -4.42
C LYS A 113 -0.39 13.50 -5.88
N LYS A 114 -0.55 14.76 -6.30
CA LYS A 114 -0.92 15.14 -7.70
C LYS A 114 0.00 14.56 -8.76
N VAL A 115 1.27 14.39 -8.43
CA VAL A 115 2.30 13.86 -9.33
C VAL A 115 2.20 12.35 -9.57
N VAL A 116 1.40 11.63 -8.78
CA VAL A 116 1.18 10.18 -8.92
C VAL A 116 0.21 9.91 -10.08
N LYS A 117 0.68 9.16 -11.07
CA LYS A 117 -0.05 8.79 -12.30
C LYS A 117 -0.13 7.28 -12.48
N TYR A 118 0.00 6.51 -11.41
CA TYR A 118 -0.10 5.06 -11.41
C TYR A 118 -1.16 4.58 -10.41
N ASN A 119 -1.64 3.35 -10.63
CA ASN A 119 -2.50 2.65 -9.69
C ASN A 119 -1.84 1.30 -9.33
N PRO A 120 -1.34 1.13 -8.10
CA PRO A 120 -0.62 -0.08 -7.73
C PRO A 120 -1.50 -1.34 -7.69
N THR A 121 -2.84 -1.21 -7.60
CA THR A 121 -3.74 -2.37 -7.64
C THR A 121 -3.90 -2.99 -9.02
N HIS A 122 -3.37 -2.34 -10.05
CA HIS A 122 -3.38 -2.90 -11.41
C HIS A 122 -2.10 -3.67 -11.75
N TYR A 123 -1.09 -3.68 -10.87
CA TYR A 123 0.13 -4.44 -11.10
C TYR A 123 -0.10 -5.94 -10.96
N GLU A 124 0.63 -6.73 -11.73
CA GLU A 124 0.68 -8.18 -11.58
C GLU A 124 1.80 -8.56 -10.62
N TYR A 125 1.48 -8.69 -9.34
CA TYR A 125 2.47 -8.97 -8.31
C TYR A 125 3.08 -10.36 -8.47
N ILE A 126 4.41 -10.45 -8.34
CA ILE A 126 5.19 -11.68 -8.38
C ILE A 126 5.39 -12.22 -6.96
N GLY A 127 5.58 -11.34 -6.01
CA GLY A 127 5.81 -11.63 -4.61
C GLY A 127 6.41 -10.44 -3.86
N ALA A 128 6.78 -10.64 -2.60
CA ALA A 128 7.36 -9.61 -1.76
C ALA A 128 8.41 -10.17 -0.78
N ILE A 129 9.18 -9.25 -0.19
CA ILE A 129 10.14 -9.53 0.87
C ILE A 129 9.85 -8.61 2.05
N ILE A 130 9.95 -9.16 3.25
CA ILE A 130 9.95 -8.44 4.51
C ILE A 130 11.33 -8.62 5.15
N ARG A 131 11.90 -7.53 5.64
CA ARG A 131 13.23 -7.49 6.27
C ARG A 131 13.16 -7.24 7.77
N GLY A 132 11.96 -7.27 8.32
CA GLY A 132 11.61 -6.82 9.65
C GLY A 132 11.12 -5.36 9.68
N GLY A 133 10.20 -5.06 10.57
CA GLY A 133 9.67 -3.71 10.77
C GLY A 133 10.76 -2.71 11.16
N SER A 134 10.54 -1.43 10.89
CA SER A 134 11.48 -0.39 11.34
C SER A 134 11.53 -0.31 12.85
N VAL A 135 12.73 -0.14 13.39
CA VAL A 135 12.98 0.22 14.79
C VAL A 135 13.20 1.73 14.88
N MET A 136 12.51 2.37 15.80
CA MET A 136 12.67 3.78 16.14
C MET A 136 13.76 3.88 17.21
N ILE A 137 14.91 4.44 16.79
CA ILE A 137 16.13 4.49 17.59
C ILE A 137 16.40 5.91 18.04
N MET A 138 16.69 6.10 19.32
CA MET A 138 16.86 7.39 19.97
C MET A 138 18.16 7.44 20.76
N ARG A 139 18.73 8.62 20.89
CA ARG A 139 19.87 8.90 21.80
C ARG A 139 19.42 8.72 23.24
N LYS A 140 20.14 7.91 24.04
CA LYS A 140 19.81 7.63 25.45
C LYS A 140 19.71 8.91 26.27
N ALA A 141 20.53 9.91 26.00
CA ALA A 141 20.51 11.20 26.69
C ALA A 141 19.16 11.93 26.58
N MET A 142 18.32 11.59 25.61
CA MET A 142 17.02 12.24 25.35
C MET A 142 15.82 11.45 25.89
N LEU A 143 16.04 10.33 26.60
CA LEU A 143 14.94 9.47 27.09
C LEU A 143 13.97 10.21 28.00
N LYS A 144 14.47 11.06 28.93
CA LYS A 144 13.62 11.87 29.80
C LYS A 144 12.79 12.89 29.03
N ASN A 145 13.36 13.47 27.97
CA ASN A 145 12.69 14.47 27.14
C ASN A 145 11.51 13.90 26.34
N LEU A 146 11.50 12.57 26.08
CA LEU A 146 10.48 11.94 25.25
C LEU A 146 9.06 12.13 25.80
N THR A 147 8.90 12.08 27.12
CA THR A 147 7.57 12.17 27.78
C THR A 147 7.38 13.45 28.60
N ASP A 148 8.43 14.22 28.80
CA ASP A 148 8.38 15.47 29.54
C ASP A 148 8.31 16.67 28.58
N LYS A 149 7.13 17.29 28.51
CA LYS A 149 6.89 18.45 27.62
C LYS A 149 7.47 19.77 28.16
N SER A 150 7.96 19.81 29.38
CA SER A 150 8.68 20.95 29.95
C SER A 150 10.13 21.03 29.44
N MET A 151 10.65 19.88 28.96
CA MET A 151 12.00 19.76 28.40
C MET A 151 12.04 20.09 26.90
N LYS A 152 13.24 20.27 26.36
CA LYS A 152 13.44 20.44 24.92
C LYS A 152 12.88 19.22 24.15
N PRO A 153 12.13 19.42 23.07
CA PRO A 153 11.60 18.32 22.28
C PRO A 153 12.71 17.47 21.67
N VAL A 154 12.46 16.18 21.55
CA VAL A 154 13.32 15.22 20.84
C VAL A 154 13.27 15.52 19.35
N ILE A 155 14.41 15.77 18.72
CA ILE A 155 14.51 16.10 17.30
C ILE A 155 14.46 14.83 16.47
N VAL A 156 13.40 14.69 15.68
CA VAL A 156 13.20 13.56 14.76
C VAL A 156 13.66 13.94 13.36
N GLY A 157 14.71 13.32 12.86
CA GLY A 157 15.10 13.48 11.45
C GLY A 157 14.32 12.54 10.54
N THR A 158 13.81 13.03 9.40
CA THR A 158 13.14 12.19 8.40
C THR A 158 13.40 12.70 6.97
N LEU A 159 13.17 11.83 5.97
CA LEU A 159 13.37 12.18 4.57
C LEU A 159 12.32 13.19 4.10
N ASP A 160 11.13 12.69 3.84
CA ASP A 160 9.97 13.47 3.37
C ASP A 160 8.73 13.22 4.25
N GLY A 161 8.93 12.61 5.41
CA GLY A 161 7.86 12.21 6.32
C GLY A 161 6.98 11.06 5.83
N SER A 162 7.25 10.48 4.63
CA SER A 162 6.43 9.40 4.06
C SER A 162 6.74 8.01 4.63
N ARG A 163 7.80 7.90 5.43
CA ARG A 163 8.19 6.61 6.01
C ARG A 163 7.21 6.18 7.09
N SER A 164 6.83 4.89 7.11
CA SER A 164 5.89 4.34 8.10
C SER A 164 6.32 4.64 9.53
N TRP A 165 7.61 4.52 9.85
CA TRP A 165 8.11 4.83 11.20
C TRP A 165 7.95 6.31 11.59
N ALA A 166 8.03 7.25 10.62
CA ALA A 166 7.78 8.67 10.90
C ALA A 166 6.30 8.90 11.26
N GLN A 167 5.38 8.23 10.54
CA GLN A 167 3.97 8.21 10.91
C GLN A 167 3.76 7.53 12.27
N GLY A 168 4.50 6.44 12.57
CA GLY A 168 4.48 5.79 13.88
C GLY A 168 4.88 6.72 15.02
N LEU A 169 5.89 7.56 14.81
CA LEU A 169 6.29 8.59 15.77
C LEU A 169 5.21 9.67 15.95
N ALA A 170 4.51 10.06 14.87
CA ALA A 170 3.37 10.97 14.99
C ALA A 170 2.21 10.36 15.79
N TRP A 171 1.95 9.06 15.66
CA TRP A 171 1.02 8.34 16.52
C TRP A 171 1.46 8.37 17.99
N GLY A 172 2.76 8.20 18.24
CA GLY A 172 3.34 8.32 19.60
C GLY A 172 3.17 9.73 20.18
N ALA A 173 3.38 10.77 19.37
CA ALA A 173 3.15 12.15 19.81
C ALA A 173 1.68 12.43 20.11
N GLU A 174 0.75 11.86 19.33
CA GLU A 174 -0.70 12.05 19.49
C GLU A 174 -1.28 11.31 20.69
N HIS A 175 -0.89 10.04 20.91
CA HIS A 175 -1.57 9.15 21.86
C HIS A 175 -0.72 8.73 23.04
N LEU A 176 0.62 8.83 22.96
CA LEU A 176 1.54 8.51 24.06
C LEU A 176 2.14 9.77 24.72
N GLY A 177 1.78 10.95 24.20
CA GLY A 177 2.28 12.22 24.73
C GLY A 177 3.75 12.49 24.42
N TRP A 178 4.36 11.82 23.44
CA TRP A 178 5.76 12.01 23.09
C TRP A 178 6.05 13.44 22.63
N ASN A 179 7.09 14.03 23.23
CA ASN A 179 7.52 15.39 22.97
C ASN A 179 8.50 15.43 21.79
N LEU A 180 7.97 15.48 20.57
CA LEU A 180 8.72 15.35 19.34
C LEU A 180 8.68 16.63 18.48
N ARG A 181 9.79 16.93 17.78
CA ARG A 181 9.87 17.92 16.71
C ARG A 181 10.48 17.30 15.45
N PHE A 182 9.74 17.29 14.36
CA PHE A 182 10.18 16.70 13.10
C PHE A 182 11.01 17.69 12.27
N VAL A 183 12.12 17.20 11.72
CA VAL A 183 12.98 17.87 10.74
C VAL A 183 12.99 17.01 9.47
N VAL A 184 12.49 17.58 8.39
CA VAL A 184 12.30 16.91 7.10
C VAL A 184 13.35 17.38 6.10
N GLY A 185 13.80 16.50 5.19
CA GLY A 185 14.70 16.86 4.09
C GLY A 185 15.99 16.05 4.00
N TYR A 186 16.17 15.06 4.88
CA TYR A 186 17.35 14.18 4.81
C TYR A 186 17.30 13.31 3.54
N PRO A 187 18.41 13.17 2.80
CA PRO A 187 18.41 12.44 1.52
C PRO A 187 18.29 10.92 1.67
N GLY A 188 18.58 10.37 2.86
CA GLY A 188 18.50 8.92 3.08
C GLY A 188 18.95 8.47 4.45
N SER A 189 18.89 7.16 4.70
CA SER A 189 19.22 6.59 6.02
C SER A 189 20.69 6.79 6.42
N ALA A 190 21.62 6.87 5.46
CA ALA A 190 23.02 7.16 5.74
C ALA A 190 23.21 8.56 6.33
N ALA A 191 22.54 9.57 5.74
CA ALA A 191 22.56 10.95 6.23
C ALA A 191 21.90 11.05 7.61
N LEU A 192 20.76 10.39 7.85
CA LEU A 192 20.13 10.32 9.16
C LEU A 192 21.04 9.69 10.20
N THR A 193 21.76 8.61 9.85
CA THR A 193 22.71 7.94 10.74
C THR A 193 23.85 8.87 11.12
N LEU A 194 24.38 9.62 10.15
CA LEU A 194 25.46 10.58 10.39
C LEU A 194 24.98 11.74 11.27
N ALA A 195 23.81 12.32 10.97
CA ALA A 195 23.20 13.38 11.77
C ALA A 195 22.94 12.95 13.22
N ALA A 196 22.45 11.71 13.42
CA ALA A 196 22.26 11.16 14.77
C ALA A 196 23.58 10.99 15.53
N ARG A 197 24.63 10.50 14.86
CA ARG A 197 25.97 10.36 15.46
C ARG A 197 26.57 11.71 15.87
N ARG A 198 26.34 12.76 15.09
CA ARG A 198 26.77 14.15 15.36
C ARG A 198 25.91 14.87 16.39
N GLY A 199 24.72 14.34 16.71
CA GLY A 199 23.78 14.98 17.62
C GLY A 199 22.95 16.09 16.97
N GLU A 200 22.89 16.15 15.65
CA GLU A 200 22.03 17.09 14.89
C GLU A 200 20.56 16.66 14.99
N ILE A 201 20.31 15.35 15.10
CA ILE A 201 19.01 14.75 15.42
C ILE A 201 19.16 13.76 16.58
N ASP A 202 18.05 13.55 17.28
CA ASP A 202 18.02 12.66 18.46
C ASP A 202 17.40 11.32 18.15
N LEU A 203 16.48 11.26 17.16
CA LEU A 203 15.66 10.12 16.86
C LEU A 203 15.40 9.98 15.37
N PHE A 204 15.43 8.72 14.88
CA PHE A 204 14.93 8.35 13.57
C PHE A 204 14.55 6.87 13.56
N GLY A 205 13.97 6.38 12.45
CA GLY A 205 13.62 4.97 12.29
C GLY A 205 14.28 4.34 11.08
N THR A 206 14.62 3.05 11.20
CA THR A 206 15.15 2.26 10.09
C THR A 206 14.88 0.76 10.30
N SER A 207 14.71 0.02 9.20
CA SER A 207 14.72 -1.45 9.22
C SER A 207 16.12 -2.04 8.97
N GLY A 208 17.11 -1.19 8.64
CA GLY A 208 18.47 -1.61 8.28
C GLY A 208 19.24 -2.17 9.46
N ILE A 209 19.39 -3.49 9.51
CA ILE A 209 20.02 -4.19 10.65
C ILE A 209 21.44 -3.73 10.94
N GLN A 210 22.25 -3.43 9.89
CA GLN A 210 23.63 -2.99 10.06
C GLN A 210 23.71 -1.60 10.72
N ILE A 211 22.80 -0.69 10.32
CA ILE A 211 22.68 0.64 10.95
C ILE A 211 22.31 0.49 12.41
N LEU A 212 21.27 -0.30 12.72
CA LEU A 212 20.79 -0.53 14.09
C LEU A 212 21.90 -1.13 14.95
N LYS A 213 22.55 -2.22 14.52
CA LYS A 213 23.65 -2.84 15.24
C LYS A 213 24.82 -1.87 15.48
N SER A 214 25.18 -1.07 14.46
CA SER A 214 26.28 -0.12 14.58
C SER A 214 26.00 1.00 15.58
N LEU A 215 24.74 1.45 15.68
CA LEU A 215 24.36 2.49 16.64
C LEU A 215 24.21 1.93 18.06
N PHE A 216 23.56 0.77 18.21
CA PHE A 216 23.44 0.12 19.54
C PHE A 216 24.81 -0.25 20.14
N LYS A 217 25.76 -0.72 19.32
CA LYS A 217 27.13 -1.02 19.75
C LYS A 217 27.84 0.17 20.41
N THR A 218 27.45 1.42 20.09
CA THR A 218 28.05 2.61 20.73
C THR A 218 27.62 2.80 22.18
N GLY A 219 26.60 2.09 22.65
CA GLY A 219 26.00 2.30 23.96
C GLY A 219 25.18 3.60 24.10
N LYS A 220 25.27 4.51 23.13
CA LYS A 220 24.64 5.86 23.17
C LYS A 220 23.19 5.88 22.69
N PHE A 221 22.70 4.81 22.05
CA PHE A 221 21.37 4.73 21.46
C PHE A 221 20.53 3.63 22.08
N HIS A 222 19.20 3.81 22.04
CA HIS A 222 18.20 2.90 22.54
C HIS A 222 17.03 2.80 21.54
N GLY A 223 16.44 1.59 21.41
CA GLY A 223 15.22 1.39 20.66
C GLY A 223 14.00 1.72 21.51
N ILE A 224 13.22 2.71 21.13
CA ILE A 224 12.03 3.15 21.90
C ILE A 224 10.75 2.45 21.47
N ALA A 225 10.66 2.04 20.23
CA ALA A 225 9.54 1.30 19.65
C ALA A 225 9.96 0.63 18.36
N GLN A 226 9.19 -0.36 17.92
CA GLN A 226 9.31 -0.94 16.59
C GLN A 226 7.94 -1.10 15.93
N LEU A 227 7.93 -1.16 14.59
CA LEU A 227 6.69 -1.46 13.85
C LEU A 227 6.33 -2.95 13.90
N GLY A 228 7.29 -3.77 14.33
CA GLY A 228 7.10 -5.21 14.48
C GLY A 228 6.89 -5.94 13.15
N GLU A 229 6.40 -7.14 13.24
CA GLU A 229 6.08 -8.03 12.11
C GLU A 229 4.69 -8.63 12.30
N ALA A 230 3.92 -8.79 11.20
CA ALA A 230 2.64 -9.46 11.30
C ALA A 230 2.79 -10.96 11.39
N GLU A 231 2.03 -11.51 12.30
CA GLU A 231 1.75 -12.94 12.42
C GLU A 231 0.24 -13.18 12.53
N ALA A 232 -0.17 -14.45 12.59
CA ALA A 232 -1.59 -14.82 12.61
C ALA A 232 -2.37 -14.17 13.77
N GLY A 233 -1.70 -13.89 14.90
CA GLY A 233 -2.30 -13.29 16.09
C GLY A 233 -2.13 -11.76 16.22
N GLY A 234 -1.54 -11.09 15.23
CA GLY A 234 -1.30 -9.65 15.30
C GLY A 234 0.13 -9.23 14.94
N VAL A 235 0.61 -8.16 15.55
CA VAL A 235 1.98 -7.66 15.33
C VAL A 235 2.88 -8.14 16.46
N VAL A 236 3.95 -8.86 16.13
CA VAL A 236 4.96 -9.35 17.08
C VAL A 236 6.26 -8.58 16.96
N ARG A 237 7.09 -8.66 18.01
CA ARG A 237 8.44 -8.07 18.02
C ARG A 237 9.35 -8.82 17.06
N ARG A 238 10.29 -8.09 16.44
CA ARG A 238 11.33 -8.70 15.60
C ARG A 238 12.23 -9.61 16.45
N LEU A 239 12.61 -10.75 15.90
CA LEU A 239 13.60 -11.66 16.53
C LEU A 239 14.94 -10.96 16.78
N SER A 240 15.32 -10.01 15.92
CA SER A 240 16.54 -9.21 16.08
C SER A 240 16.49 -8.21 17.25
N PHE A 241 15.32 -7.85 17.75
CA PHE A 241 15.11 -6.81 18.77
C PHE A 241 13.95 -7.19 19.71
N PRO A 242 14.07 -8.30 20.47
CA PRO A 242 12.99 -8.81 21.31
C PRO A 242 12.67 -7.88 22.50
N ASP A 243 13.62 -7.06 22.92
CA ASP A 243 13.46 -6.15 24.05
C ASP A 243 12.81 -4.81 23.68
N VAL A 244 12.66 -4.51 22.38
CA VAL A 244 12.03 -3.27 21.92
C VAL A 244 10.54 -3.51 21.74
N PRO A 245 9.64 -2.78 22.47
CA PRO A 245 8.20 -2.97 22.31
C PRO A 245 7.71 -2.58 20.91
N THR A 246 6.69 -3.24 20.41
CA THR A 246 6.02 -2.81 19.19
C THR A 246 5.16 -1.57 19.47
N LEU A 247 4.93 -0.76 18.43
CA LEU A 247 4.04 0.39 18.59
C LEU A 247 2.59 -0.03 18.93
N PRO A 248 2.02 -1.12 18.37
CA PRO A 248 0.74 -1.66 18.85
C PRO A 248 0.71 -2.01 20.35
N GLU A 249 1.77 -2.63 20.90
CA GLU A 249 1.84 -2.89 22.35
C GLU A 249 1.79 -1.60 23.18
N LEU A 250 2.53 -0.56 22.75
CA LEU A 250 2.54 0.74 23.43
C LEU A 250 1.20 1.49 23.29
N MET A 251 0.51 1.32 22.18
CA MET A 251 -0.78 1.95 21.92
C MET A 251 -1.92 1.27 22.68
N ALA A 252 -1.94 -0.05 22.77
CA ALA A 252 -2.97 -0.85 23.44
C ALA A 252 -4.38 -0.20 23.36
N ASP A 253 -4.89 0.34 24.47
CA ASP A 253 -6.21 0.96 24.56
C ASP A 253 -6.21 2.49 24.37
N LYS A 254 -5.09 3.09 23.98
CA LYS A 254 -4.95 4.54 23.88
C LYS A 254 -5.81 5.17 22.79
N PRO A 255 -5.70 4.76 21.49
CA PRO A 255 -6.61 5.27 20.48
C PRO A 255 -8.00 4.64 20.61
N LYS A 256 -9.06 5.47 20.51
CA LYS A 256 -10.47 5.02 20.57
C LYS A 256 -11.23 5.51 19.33
N GLY A 257 -12.35 4.86 19.02
CA GLY A 257 -13.21 5.25 17.90
C GLY A 257 -12.47 5.31 16.57
N ILE A 258 -12.65 6.39 15.83
CA ILE A 258 -12.00 6.60 14.52
C ILE A 258 -10.46 6.58 14.60
N ALA A 259 -9.88 6.99 15.73
CA ALA A 259 -8.44 6.93 15.95
C ALA A 259 -7.94 5.50 15.98
N LYS A 260 -8.68 4.58 16.65
CA LYS A 260 -8.35 3.16 16.67
C LYS A 260 -8.45 2.53 15.29
N GLU A 261 -9.56 2.76 14.59
CA GLU A 261 -9.73 2.25 13.21
C GLU A 261 -8.60 2.74 12.29
N ALA A 262 -8.22 4.02 12.41
CA ALA A 262 -7.16 4.62 11.60
C ALA A 262 -5.77 4.08 11.96
N PHE A 263 -5.52 3.81 13.25
CA PHE A 263 -4.28 3.20 13.71
C PHE A 263 -4.16 1.74 13.26
N ASP A 264 -5.22 0.94 13.43
CA ASP A 264 -5.26 -0.46 13.00
C ASP A 264 -5.05 -0.57 11.47
N PHE A 265 -5.74 0.28 10.70
CA PHE A 265 -5.54 0.40 9.27
C PHE A 265 -4.09 0.73 8.92
N TRP A 266 -3.53 1.80 9.51
CA TRP A 266 -2.15 2.19 9.25
C TRP A 266 -1.17 1.09 9.67
N SER A 267 -1.35 0.46 10.82
CA SER A 267 -0.52 -0.65 11.31
C SER A 267 -0.51 -1.81 10.31
N SER A 268 -1.68 -2.16 9.74
CA SER A 268 -1.78 -3.21 8.73
C SER A 268 -0.97 -2.91 7.45
N THR A 269 -0.81 -1.63 7.07
CA THR A 269 -0.02 -1.22 5.90
C THR A 269 1.49 -1.48 6.09
N ASN A 270 1.97 -1.57 7.33
CA ASN A 270 3.37 -1.83 7.65
C ASN A 270 3.82 -3.27 7.34
N GLN A 271 2.88 -4.15 6.97
CA GLN A 271 3.15 -5.50 6.49
C GLN A 271 3.73 -5.54 5.08
N ILE A 272 3.75 -4.41 4.39
CA ILE A 272 4.31 -4.25 3.05
C ILE A 272 5.69 -3.60 3.18
N ASP A 273 6.77 -4.34 2.89
CA ASP A 273 8.13 -3.76 2.86
C ASP A 273 8.62 -3.58 1.42
N LYS A 274 9.01 -4.66 0.75
CA LYS A 274 9.48 -4.65 -0.63
C LYS A 274 8.66 -5.61 -1.46
N TRP A 275 8.20 -5.16 -2.61
CA TRP A 275 7.36 -5.94 -3.51
C TRP A 275 7.89 -5.91 -4.94
N TYR A 276 7.52 -6.92 -5.70
CA TYR A 276 7.97 -7.13 -7.07
C TYR A 276 6.76 -7.38 -7.96
N ALA A 277 6.72 -6.71 -9.12
CA ALA A 277 5.56 -6.79 -9.99
C ALA A 277 5.92 -6.67 -11.47
N LEU A 278 5.06 -7.24 -12.31
CA LEU A 278 4.98 -7.01 -13.74
C LEU A 278 4.00 -5.86 -14.03
N PRO A 279 4.07 -5.23 -15.22
CA PRO A 279 3.16 -4.17 -15.63
C PRO A 279 1.69 -4.61 -15.60
N PRO A 280 0.75 -3.65 -15.52
CA PRO A 280 -0.67 -3.94 -15.73
C PRO A 280 -0.92 -4.67 -17.03
N LYS A 281 -1.89 -5.59 -17.04
CA LYS A 281 -2.32 -6.36 -18.22
C LYS A 281 -1.28 -7.35 -18.76
N THR A 282 -0.23 -7.67 -18.01
CA THR A 282 0.68 -8.76 -18.39
C THR A 282 -0.11 -10.06 -18.51
N PRO A 283 0.05 -10.84 -19.60
CA PRO A 283 -0.64 -12.11 -19.82
C PRO A 283 -0.47 -13.07 -18.65
N LYS A 284 -1.53 -13.82 -18.31
CA LYS A 284 -1.55 -14.69 -17.14
C LYS A 284 -0.52 -15.81 -17.18
N ASP A 285 -0.21 -16.31 -18.34
CA ASP A 285 0.85 -17.31 -18.58
C ASP A 285 2.23 -16.75 -18.18
N ILE A 286 2.56 -15.53 -18.61
CA ILE A 286 3.79 -14.84 -18.20
C ILE A 286 3.82 -14.62 -16.69
N VAL A 287 2.70 -14.14 -16.10
CA VAL A 287 2.59 -13.93 -14.64
C VAL A 287 2.83 -15.23 -13.88
N ALA A 288 2.25 -16.33 -14.33
CA ALA A 288 2.40 -17.65 -13.71
C ALA A 288 3.86 -18.12 -13.74
N VAL A 289 4.57 -17.92 -14.85
CA VAL A 289 5.99 -18.27 -14.97
C VAL A 289 6.84 -17.47 -13.98
N TYR A 290 6.61 -16.16 -13.86
CA TYR A 290 7.32 -15.32 -12.87
C TYR A 290 7.02 -15.73 -11.43
N ARG A 291 5.76 -16.00 -11.08
CA ARG A 291 5.38 -16.46 -9.73
C ARG A 291 5.99 -17.80 -9.40
N THR A 292 6.03 -18.73 -10.35
CA THR A 292 6.71 -20.03 -10.20
C THR A 292 8.21 -19.84 -9.99
N ALA A 293 8.86 -19.00 -10.80
CA ALA A 293 10.29 -18.69 -10.63
C ALA A 293 10.59 -18.04 -9.29
N PHE A 294 9.75 -17.09 -8.83
CA PHE A 294 9.88 -16.47 -7.50
C PHE A 294 9.72 -17.52 -6.39
N THR A 295 8.74 -18.40 -6.49
CA THR A 295 8.52 -19.47 -5.50
C THR A 295 9.73 -20.43 -5.43
N LYS A 296 10.34 -20.76 -6.56
CA LYS A 296 11.58 -21.55 -6.59
C LYS A 296 12.74 -20.77 -5.97
N ALA A 297 12.90 -19.49 -6.33
CA ALA A 297 13.93 -18.61 -5.77
C ALA A 297 13.85 -18.50 -4.24
N THR A 298 12.65 -18.36 -3.70
CA THR A 298 12.42 -18.20 -2.25
C THR A 298 12.67 -19.48 -1.43
N LYS A 299 12.72 -20.63 -2.09
CA LYS A 299 13.10 -21.93 -1.49
C LYS A 299 14.59 -22.25 -1.63
N ASP A 300 15.34 -21.46 -2.41
CA ASP A 300 16.77 -21.65 -2.61
C ASP A 300 17.53 -21.31 -1.31
N PRO A 301 18.32 -22.26 -0.75
CA PRO A 301 19.09 -22.02 0.48
C PRO A 301 20.04 -20.81 0.39
N GLU A 302 20.65 -20.60 -0.78
CA GLU A 302 21.51 -19.44 -1.00
C GLU A 302 20.74 -18.13 -0.94
N PHE A 303 19.52 -18.06 -1.52
CA PHE A 303 18.67 -16.89 -1.44
C PHE A 303 18.36 -16.53 0.01
N ILE A 304 17.99 -17.52 0.81
CA ILE A 304 17.68 -17.34 2.23
C ILE A 304 18.95 -16.91 2.99
N LYS A 305 20.07 -17.57 2.76
CA LYS A 305 21.37 -17.24 3.38
C LYS A 305 21.80 -15.81 3.08
N PHE A 306 21.79 -15.40 1.81
CA PHE A 306 22.11 -14.02 1.40
C PHE A 306 21.12 -13.00 1.98
N GLY A 307 19.82 -13.30 1.94
CA GLY A 307 18.80 -12.42 2.48
C GLY A 307 18.98 -12.17 3.98
N ARG A 308 19.18 -13.22 4.75
CA ARG A 308 19.40 -13.12 6.21
C ARG A 308 20.72 -12.42 6.54
N HIS A 309 21.79 -12.74 5.85
CA HIS A 309 23.08 -12.11 6.06
C HIS A 309 23.08 -10.60 5.72
N GLN A 310 22.51 -10.25 4.57
CA GLN A 310 22.53 -8.87 4.06
C GLN A 310 21.51 -7.95 4.74
N PHE A 311 20.34 -8.46 5.10
CA PHE A 311 19.24 -7.64 5.58
C PHE A 311 18.90 -7.86 7.05
N SER A 312 18.55 -9.08 7.46
CA SER A 312 18.20 -9.43 8.84
C SER A 312 17.89 -10.91 8.97
N ILE A 313 18.03 -11.48 10.18
CA ILE A 313 17.47 -12.82 10.50
C ILE A 313 15.94 -12.84 10.37
N ASP A 314 15.29 -11.67 10.42
CA ASP A 314 13.85 -11.49 10.20
C ASP A 314 13.47 -11.56 8.71
N PHE A 315 14.45 -11.74 7.81
CA PHE A 315 14.21 -11.81 6.37
C PHE A 315 13.30 -12.99 6.01
N ARG A 316 12.19 -12.67 5.36
CA ARG A 316 11.22 -13.63 4.86
C ARG A 316 10.57 -13.17 3.57
N THR A 317 9.89 -14.08 2.90
CA THR A 317 9.22 -13.84 1.62
C THR A 317 7.71 -13.93 1.78
N VAL A 318 6.98 -13.20 0.94
CA VAL A 318 5.52 -13.16 0.89
C VAL A 318 5.07 -13.56 -0.50
N ARG A 319 4.10 -14.45 -0.60
CA ARG A 319 3.53 -14.91 -1.87
C ARG A 319 2.79 -13.80 -2.61
N ALA A 320 2.68 -13.97 -3.92
CA ALA A 320 2.02 -13.01 -4.81
C ALA A 320 0.57 -12.74 -4.40
N GLU A 321 -0.20 -13.76 -4.05
CA GLU A 321 -1.61 -13.65 -3.66
C GLU A 321 -1.75 -12.80 -2.39
N THR A 322 -0.91 -13.05 -1.40
CA THR A 322 -0.92 -12.33 -0.12
C THR A 322 -0.59 -10.86 -0.32
N ILE A 323 0.50 -10.55 -1.07
CA ILE A 323 0.86 -9.14 -1.31
C ILE A 323 -0.17 -8.41 -2.18
N THR A 324 -0.79 -9.09 -3.14
CA THR A 324 -1.89 -8.55 -3.96
C THR A 324 -3.08 -8.15 -3.07
N LYS A 325 -3.50 -9.05 -2.16
CA LYS A 325 -4.59 -8.78 -1.21
C LYS A 325 -4.25 -7.63 -0.26
N LEU A 326 -3.05 -7.63 0.30
CA LEU A 326 -2.59 -6.56 1.21
C LEU A 326 -2.60 -5.19 0.54
N ILE A 327 -2.05 -5.08 -0.67
CA ILE A 327 -2.02 -3.82 -1.40
C ILE A 327 -3.44 -3.42 -1.83
N GLY A 328 -4.25 -4.37 -2.29
CA GLY A 328 -5.65 -4.12 -2.66
C GLY A 328 -6.47 -3.55 -1.51
N SER A 329 -6.34 -4.10 -0.31
CA SER A 329 -7.03 -3.60 0.89
C SER A 329 -6.46 -2.29 1.44
N SER A 330 -5.14 -2.06 1.27
CA SER A 330 -4.44 -0.91 1.83
C SER A 330 -4.52 0.34 0.95
N ALA A 331 -4.64 0.18 -0.39
CA ALA A 331 -4.61 1.30 -1.31
C ALA A 331 -5.84 2.22 -1.24
N TYR A 332 -6.96 1.72 -0.71
CA TYR A 332 -8.27 2.41 -0.72
C TYR A 332 -8.98 2.39 0.63
N PRO A 333 -8.39 2.97 1.67
CA PRO A 333 -9.07 3.07 2.97
C PRO A 333 -10.30 3.98 2.90
N LYS A 334 -11.16 3.86 3.91
CA LYS A 334 -12.20 4.85 4.16
C LYS A 334 -11.57 6.25 4.23
N LEU A 335 -12.19 7.24 3.58
CA LEU A 335 -11.63 8.60 3.53
C LEU A 335 -11.50 9.23 4.92
N GLU A 336 -12.39 8.86 5.85
CA GLU A 336 -12.34 9.31 7.24
C GLU A 336 -11.06 8.88 7.95
N LEU A 337 -10.60 7.64 7.72
CA LEU A 337 -9.35 7.15 8.29
C LEU A 337 -8.15 7.92 7.73
N MET A 338 -8.17 8.16 6.42
CA MET A 338 -7.11 8.93 5.76
C MET A 338 -7.08 10.38 6.23
N GLU A 339 -8.23 10.99 6.40
CA GLU A 339 -8.32 12.36 6.91
C GLU A 339 -7.82 12.44 8.35
N TYR A 340 -8.18 11.48 9.19
CA TYR A 340 -7.66 11.41 10.56
C TYR A 340 -6.13 11.29 10.55
N ILE A 341 -5.56 10.37 9.78
CA ILE A 341 -4.10 10.22 9.64
C ILE A 341 -3.46 11.52 9.14
N ARG A 342 -4.09 12.19 8.17
CA ARG A 342 -3.62 13.47 7.65
C ARG A 342 -3.60 14.56 8.72
N GLN A 343 -4.64 14.66 9.56
CA GLN A 343 -4.70 15.63 10.65
C GLN A 343 -3.62 15.37 11.70
N VAL A 344 -3.40 14.12 12.10
CA VAL A 344 -2.30 13.74 13.00
C VAL A 344 -0.95 14.17 12.43
N ARG A 345 -0.71 13.97 11.13
CA ARG A 345 0.53 14.39 10.47
C ARG A 345 0.74 15.90 10.53
N ILE A 346 -0.28 16.69 10.15
CA ILE A 346 -0.22 18.14 10.15
C ILE A 346 0.00 18.68 11.56
N LYS A 347 -0.76 18.18 12.52
CA LYS A 347 -0.67 18.58 13.94
C LYS A 347 0.75 18.42 14.48
N HIS A 348 1.45 17.37 14.07
CA HIS A 348 2.80 17.07 14.54
C HIS A 348 3.91 17.50 13.55
N GLY A 349 3.61 18.35 12.57
CA GLY A 349 4.62 18.94 11.68
C GLY A 349 5.15 18.02 10.57
N LEU A 350 4.48 16.89 10.31
CA LEU A 350 4.82 16.06 9.15
C LEU A 350 4.13 16.57 7.88
N PRO A 351 4.83 16.54 6.74
CA PRO A 351 4.21 16.87 5.46
C PRO A 351 3.01 15.95 5.18
N ALA A 352 1.90 16.54 4.81
CA ALA A 352 0.73 15.83 4.34
C ALA A 352 0.27 16.40 3.01
N ALA A 353 -0.13 15.56 2.07
CA ALA A 353 -0.61 16.01 0.78
C ALA A 353 -1.88 16.86 0.99
N ARG A 354 -1.80 18.14 0.66
CA ARG A 354 -2.98 19.02 0.58
C ARG A 354 -3.62 18.79 -0.77
N LEU A 355 -4.69 18.02 -0.81
CA LEU A 355 -5.56 17.94 -1.96
C LEU A 355 -6.75 18.87 -1.73
N SER A 356 -7.13 19.63 -2.76
CA SER A 356 -8.40 20.34 -2.75
C SER A 356 -9.55 19.35 -2.66
N ASP A 357 -10.70 19.75 -2.12
CA ASP A 357 -11.88 18.90 -2.02
C ASP A 357 -12.29 18.30 -3.37
N ALA A 358 -12.12 19.06 -4.46
CA ALA A 358 -12.37 18.57 -5.81
C ALA A 358 -11.38 17.49 -6.27
N GLU A 359 -10.11 17.59 -5.86
CA GLU A 359 -9.09 16.57 -6.14
C GLU A 359 -9.29 15.31 -5.30
N MET A 360 -9.73 15.47 -4.05
CA MET A 360 -10.15 14.34 -3.20
C MET A 360 -11.33 13.58 -3.83
N ALA A 361 -12.30 14.30 -4.36
CA ALA A 361 -13.43 13.71 -5.06
C ALA A 361 -13.00 12.99 -6.36
N LYS A 362 -12.10 13.59 -7.14
CA LYS A 362 -11.51 12.95 -8.34
C LYS A 362 -10.70 11.72 -7.98
N LEU A 363 -9.92 11.80 -6.91
CA LEU A 363 -9.11 10.68 -6.44
C LEU A 363 -10.00 9.53 -5.96
N ALA A 364 -11.02 9.81 -5.14
CA ALA A 364 -12.00 8.82 -4.72
C ALA A 364 -12.69 8.15 -5.91
N LYS A 365 -13.05 8.91 -6.96
CA LYS A 365 -13.60 8.37 -8.20
C LYS A 365 -12.59 7.53 -8.97
N LYS A 366 -11.34 8.00 -9.12
CA LYS A 366 -10.25 7.30 -9.82
C LYS A 366 -9.85 6.00 -9.12
N LEU A 367 -9.90 6.02 -7.78
CA LEU A 367 -9.50 4.91 -6.94
C LEU A 367 -10.64 3.92 -6.63
N GLY A 368 -11.88 4.19 -7.08
CA GLY A 368 -13.02 3.31 -6.85
C GLY A 368 -13.45 3.19 -5.37
N GLY A 369 -12.91 4.07 -4.50
CA GLY A 369 -13.20 4.03 -3.07
C GLY A 369 -14.66 4.34 -2.72
N PRO A 370 -15.19 3.84 -1.59
CA PRO A 370 -16.50 4.23 -1.08
C PRO A 370 -16.50 5.74 -0.79
N GLY A 371 -17.56 6.43 -1.18
CA GLY A 371 -17.75 7.84 -0.85
C GLY A 371 -17.86 8.05 0.68
N LEU A 372 -17.64 9.29 1.09
CA LEU A 372 -17.97 9.73 2.45
C LEU A 372 -19.46 9.48 2.69
N LYS A 373 -19.80 8.79 3.78
CA LYS A 373 -21.17 8.60 4.21
C LYS A 373 -21.43 9.49 5.42
N VAL A 374 -22.43 10.35 5.33
CA VAL A 374 -22.83 11.24 6.43
C VAL A 374 -24.35 11.23 6.58
N LYS A 375 -24.81 11.13 7.81
CA LYS A 375 -26.22 11.38 8.18
C LYS A 375 -26.27 12.80 8.77
N THR A 376 -26.99 13.69 8.12
CA THR A 376 -26.95 15.12 8.44
C THR A 376 -28.20 15.85 7.96
N LYS A 377 -28.51 16.99 8.59
CA LYS A 377 -29.58 17.92 8.15
C LYS A 377 -29.05 18.78 7.02
N LEU A 378 -29.81 18.92 5.93
CA LEU A 378 -29.45 19.84 4.85
C LEU A 378 -29.60 21.28 5.32
N LEU A 379 -28.52 22.07 5.27
CA LEU A 379 -28.56 23.49 5.63
C LEU A 379 -29.09 24.35 4.50
N ALA A 380 -28.72 24.01 3.25
CA ALA A 380 -29.25 24.68 2.07
C ALA A 380 -29.26 23.73 0.87
N VAL A 381 -30.19 23.98 -0.04
CA VAL A 381 -30.28 23.28 -1.35
C VAL A 381 -30.34 24.37 -2.42
N LYS A 382 -29.34 24.40 -3.29
CA LYS A 382 -29.17 25.45 -4.30
C LYS A 382 -29.28 24.91 -5.73
N ARG A 383 -29.61 25.78 -6.68
CA ARG A 383 -29.69 25.49 -8.12
C ARG A 383 -30.58 24.28 -8.44
N GLY A 384 -31.83 24.24 -7.92
CA GLY A 384 -32.78 23.18 -8.16
C GLY A 384 -32.29 21.79 -7.70
N GLY A 385 -31.70 21.71 -6.53
CA GLY A 385 -31.19 20.47 -5.96
C GLY A 385 -29.83 20.04 -6.49
N ARG A 386 -29.17 20.90 -7.29
CA ARG A 386 -27.83 20.57 -7.85
C ARG A 386 -26.72 20.63 -6.80
N TRP A 387 -26.88 21.44 -5.74
CA TRP A 387 -25.91 21.58 -4.67
C TRP A 387 -26.61 21.43 -3.32
N LEU A 388 -26.05 20.52 -2.49
CA LEU A 388 -26.43 20.33 -1.11
C LEU A 388 -25.37 20.97 -0.22
N HIS A 389 -25.80 21.70 0.80
CA HIS A 389 -24.96 22.26 1.86
C HIS A 389 -25.36 21.61 3.19
N PHE A 390 -24.39 21.13 3.95
CA PHE A 390 -24.60 20.40 5.19
C PHE A 390 -23.35 20.49 6.09
N LYS A 391 -23.46 20.05 7.35
CA LYS A 391 -22.31 19.86 8.23
C LYS A 391 -21.86 18.39 8.24
N ASN A 392 -20.56 18.16 8.25
CA ASN A 392 -19.95 16.86 8.51
C ASN A 392 -18.90 17.06 9.60
N LYS A 393 -19.11 16.43 10.77
CA LYS A 393 -18.25 16.59 11.96
C LYS A 393 -18.01 18.07 12.33
N GLY A 394 -19.06 18.88 12.30
CA GLY A 394 -19.01 20.32 12.62
C GLY A 394 -18.58 21.23 11.46
N ALA A 395 -17.82 20.73 10.48
CA ALA A 395 -17.37 21.53 9.33
C ALA A 395 -18.42 21.68 8.24
N ALA A 396 -18.48 22.86 7.60
CA ALA A 396 -19.39 23.12 6.49
C ALA A 396 -18.92 22.38 5.23
N HIS A 397 -19.82 21.59 4.64
CA HIS A 397 -19.62 20.86 3.41
C HIS A 397 -20.65 21.23 2.34
N LYS A 398 -20.26 21.09 1.08
CA LYS A 398 -21.14 21.12 -0.07
C LYS A 398 -20.91 19.91 -0.97
N ALA A 399 -21.95 19.40 -1.63
CA ALA A 399 -21.83 18.30 -2.57
C ALA A 399 -22.77 18.48 -3.77
N LYS A 400 -22.33 18.00 -4.95
CA LYS A 400 -23.02 18.18 -6.22
C LYS A 400 -23.89 16.95 -6.53
N VAL A 401 -25.17 17.15 -6.73
CA VAL A 401 -26.12 16.10 -7.14
C VAL A 401 -26.25 16.10 -8.66
N SER A 402 -25.85 15.01 -9.29
CA SER A 402 -26.05 14.77 -10.73
C SER A 402 -27.51 14.42 -11.02
N GLY A 403 -28.04 14.87 -12.16
CA GLY A 403 -29.39 14.50 -12.58
C GLY A 403 -29.52 13.04 -13.04
N SER A 404 -28.43 12.46 -13.54
CA SER A 404 -28.42 11.12 -14.14
C SER A 404 -27.62 10.10 -13.34
N ARG A 405 -26.58 10.51 -12.60
CA ARG A 405 -25.66 9.61 -11.89
C ARG A 405 -25.92 9.46 -10.40
N THR A 406 -26.55 10.45 -9.76
CA THR A 406 -26.88 10.38 -8.33
C THR A 406 -28.22 9.68 -8.12
N LYS A 407 -28.23 8.65 -7.26
CA LYS A 407 -29.47 8.03 -6.80
C LYS A 407 -30.06 8.88 -5.69
N VAL A 408 -31.28 9.40 -5.89
CA VAL A 408 -32.01 10.23 -4.92
C VAL A 408 -33.25 9.48 -4.46
N SER A 409 -33.44 9.39 -3.15
CA SER A 409 -34.67 8.88 -2.53
C SER A 409 -35.14 9.83 -1.41
N ILE A 410 -36.44 9.89 -1.23
CA ILE A 410 -37.13 10.61 -0.14
C ILE A 410 -38.17 9.65 0.41
N ASP A 411 -38.15 9.44 1.73
CA ASP A 411 -39.01 8.48 2.45
C ASP A 411 -39.02 7.09 1.77
N GLY A 412 -37.85 6.60 1.40
CA GLY A 412 -37.62 5.31 0.74
C GLY A 412 -38.00 5.28 -0.75
N LYS A 413 -38.69 6.26 -1.29
CA LYS A 413 -39.14 6.29 -2.69
C LYS A 413 -38.16 7.06 -3.58
N LYS A 414 -37.90 6.56 -4.80
CA LYS A 414 -37.05 7.25 -5.80
C LYS A 414 -37.62 8.65 -6.09
N ALA A 415 -36.76 9.66 -6.05
CA ALA A 415 -37.13 11.06 -6.22
C ALA A 415 -36.25 11.79 -7.21
N LYS A 416 -36.74 12.90 -7.77
CA LYS A 416 -35.92 13.84 -8.54
C LYS A 416 -35.20 14.81 -7.59
N ARG A 417 -33.95 15.19 -7.88
CA ARG A 417 -33.13 16.11 -7.04
C ARG A 417 -33.85 17.45 -6.72
N LYS A 418 -34.74 17.92 -7.59
CA LYS A 418 -35.55 19.13 -7.38
C LYS A 418 -36.46 19.08 -6.16
N LYS A 419 -36.77 17.87 -5.67
CA LYS A 419 -37.58 17.64 -4.47
C LYS A 419 -36.81 17.72 -3.16
N LEU A 420 -35.45 17.75 -3.20
CA LEU A 420 -34.64 17.96 -2.02
C LEU A 420 -34.83 19.38 -1.48
N LYS A 421 -35.02 19.52 -0.17
CA LYS A 421 -35.24 20.80 0.52
C LYS A 421 -34.29 20.95 1.70
N ALA A 422 -33.97 22.19 2.05
CA ALA A 422 -33.30 22.49 3.31
C ALA A 422 -34.13 21.99 4.49
N GLY A 423 -33.50 21.58 5.55
CA GLY A 423 -34.19 21.02 6.72
C GLY A 423 -34.35 19.49 6.70
N MET A 424 -34.33 18.83 5.55
CA MET A 424 -34.43 17.36 5.48
C MET A 424 -33.21 16.67 6.15
N MET A 425 -33.49 15.60 6.90
CA MET A 425 -32.48 14.69 7.39
C MET A 425 -32.10 13.73 6.26
N CYS A 426 -30.80 13.71 5.90
CA CYS A 426 -30.35 12.92 4.77
C CYS A 426 -29.14 12.09 5.13
N GLU A 427 -29.11 10.87 4.61
CA GLU A 427 -27.91 10.07 4.49
C GLU A 427 -27.32 10.34 3.10
N ILE A 428 -26.11 10.90 3.07
CA ILE A 428 -25.45 11.33 1.85
C ILE A 428 -24.16 10.55 1.67
N VAL A 429 -23.99 9.89 0.52
CA VAL A 429 -22.74 9.28 0.09
C VAL A 429 -22.13 10.14 -1.01
N TYR A 430 -20.99 10.75 -0.74
CA TYR A 430 -20.33 11.71 -1.65
C TYR A 430 -18.82 11.58 -1.61
N GLY A 431 -18.14 11.97 -2.69
CA GLY A 431 -16.70 11.73 -2.84
C GLY A 431 -15.83 12.57 -1.89
N ALA A 432 -16.17 13.86 -1.73
CA ALA A 432 -15.51 14.82 -0.84
C ALA A 432 -16.31 16.13 -0.80
N ASN A 433 -15.90 17.10 0.04
CA ASN A 433 -16.48 18.45 0.01
C ASN A 433 -16.30 19.08 -1.38
N GLY A 434 -17.39 19.53 -2.00
CA GLY A 434 -17.43 19.98 -3.39
C GLY A 434 -17.58 18.84 -4.43
N GLY A 435 -17.48 17.58 -4.03
CA GLY A 435 -17.57 16.41 -4.90
C GLY A 435 -18.98 16.00 -5.28
N GLU A 436 -19.08 15.00 -6.16
CA GLU A 436 -20.35 14.46 -6.61
C GLU A 436 -20.95 13.48 -5.59
N VAL A 437 -22.28 13.57 -5.39
CA VAL A 437 -23.05 12.66 -4.56
C VAL A 437 -23.34 11.38 -5.35
N LYS A 438 -23.04 10.21 -4.76
CA LYS A 438 -23.43 8.90 -5.30
C LYS A 438 -24.88 8.58 -4.96
N THR A 439 -25.21 8.69 -3.66
CA THR A 439 -26.58 8.49 -3.17
C THR A 439 -26.95 9.57 -2.18
N VAL A 440 -28.19 10.00 -2.18
CA VAL A 440 -28.81 10.81 -1.14
C VAL A 440 -30.16 10.24 -0.82
N SER A 441 -30.33 9.84 0.43
CA SER A 441 -31.60 9.31 0.97
C SER A 441 -32.04 10.22 2.09
N CYS A 442 -33.19 10.89 1.92
CA CYS A 442 -33.73 11.85 2.88
C CYS A 442 -35.06 11.38 3.47
N SER A 443 -35.35 11.87 4.66
CA SER A 443 -36.70 11.79 5.25
C SER A 443 -37.34 13.17 5.38
N THR A 444 -38.67 13.24 5.19
CA THR A 444 -39.43 14.45 5.40
C THR A 444 -39.90 14.62 6.85
N SER A 445 -39.92 13.54 7.65
CA SER A 445 -40.21 13.61 9.08
C SER A 445 -39.01 14.22 9.83
N GLN A 446 -39.28 15.30 10.56
CA GLN A 446 -38.42 15.85 11.60
C GLN A 446 -38.54 14.93 12.82
N THR A 447 -37.60 14.05 13.06
CA THR A 447 -37.34 13.48 14.38
C THR A 447 -36.09 14.10 14.97
#